data_d26692b62b029b0fb0cc5514653a8c55
#
_entry.id   d26692b62b029b0fb0cc5514653a8c55
#
_cell.length_a   1.000
_cell.length_b   1.000
_cell.length_c   1.000
_cell.angle_alpha   90.00
_cell.angle_beta   90.00
_cell.angle_gamma   90.00
#
_symmetry.space_group_name_H-M   'P 1'
#
loop_
_entity.id
_entity.type
_entity.pdbx_description
1 polymer ?
#
loop_
_entity_poly.entity_id
_entity_poly.type
_entity_poly.pdbx_seq_one_letter_code
_entity_poly.pdbx_strand_id
1 'polypeptide(L)'
;MFRSHGTDTPREIWNFGEKGTMFYDAIEKFIKLRYHFMPYIYSLAGAVHFEDYTIMRSLLFDFPEDREARTVENEFLFGPSLLICAVTEPMYYGPESTVLNREKTWECYLPAGTIWYDYWTNEKYEGGQYVKVEAPIDRIPIFVKAGAIIPVADGLVYAEQEPEKPIQIIVYPGADGEFVLYEDEGNNYNFENGAYATTRFQWKDAEGQLLNGRREGSFPGMREAVYETVIVK
;
A
#
# COMPACT_ATOMS: atom_id res chain seq x y z
N MET A 1 -12.16 -1.56 1.81
CA MET A 1 -13.31 -0.67 2.17
C MET A 1 -12.84 0.34 3.20
N PHE A 2 -13.15 1.62 3.04
CA PHE A 2 -12.93 2.64 4.07
C PHE A 2 -14.23 2.86 4.81
N ARG A 3 -14.22 2.74 6.14
CA ARG A 3 -15.44 2.83 6.95
C ARG A 3 -15.16 3.59 8.25
N SER A 4 -15.96 4.60 8.48
CA SER A 4 -16.12 5.22 9.79
C SER A 4 -17.11 4.39 10.61
N HIS A 5 -16.69 3.84 11.73
CA HIS A 5 -17.52 2.97 12.56
C HIS A 5 -17.63 3.51 13.98
N GLY A 6 -18.85 3.83 14.40
CA GLY A 6 -19.15 4.22 15.77
C GLY A 6 -20.58 3.80 16.11
N THR A 7 -20.74 2.94 17.11
CA THR A 7 -22.02 2.74 17.79
C THR A 7 -22.13 3.84 18.83
N ASP A 8 -23.23 4.56 18.87
CA ASP A 8 -23.53 5.64 19.83
C ASP A 8 -22.61 6.87 19.79
N THR A 9 -21.52 6.83 19.04
CA THR A 9 -20.58 7.96 18.90
C THR A 9 -20.23 8.17 17.43
N PRO A 10 -20.60 9.30 16.80
CA PRO A 10 -20.20 9.64 15.45
C PRO A 10 -18.66 9.66 15.31
N ARG A 11 -18.13 9.04 14.24
CA ARG A 11 -16.68 8.93 13.99
C ARG A 11 -16.30 9.33 12.58
N GLU A 12 -17.10 10.15 11.93
CA GLU A 12 -16.74 10.77 10.68
C GLU A 12 -15.57 11.74 10.91
N ILE A 13 -14.78 11.97 9.88
CA ILE A 13 -13.54 12.74 9.95
C ILE A 13 -13.72 14.12 10.62
N TRP A 14 -14.84 14.80 10.38
CA TRP A 14 -15.15 16.13 10.95
C TRP A 14 -15.49 16.09 12.46
N ASN A 15 -15.73 14.92 13.03
CA ASN A 15 -15.92 14.78 14.49
C ASN A 15 -14.58 14.76 15.26
N PHE A 16 -13.45 14.64 14.56
CA PHE A 16 -12.11 14.67 15.16
C PHE A 16 -11.46 16.06 15.06
N GLY A 17 -12.16 17.05 14.55
CA GLY A 17 -11.71 18.42 14.39
C GLY A 17 -12.01 18.98 13.02
N GLU A 18 -11.72 20.24 12.85
CA GLU A 18 -11.84 20.94 11.56
C GLU A 18 -10.59 20.69 10.69
N LYS A 19 -10.72 20.90 9.39
CA LYS A 19 -9.59 20.89 8.46
C LYS A 19 -8.50 21.86 8.91
N GLY A 20 -7.25 21.41 8.92
CA GLY A 20 -6.10 22.13 9.47
C GLY A 20 -5.76 21.73 10.91
N THR A 21 -6.54 20.85 11.54
CA THR A 21 -6.19 20.24 12.83
C THR A 21 -5.44 18.92 12.61
N MET A 22 -4.54 18.58 13.55
CA MET A 22 -3.67 17.41 13.42
C MET A 22 -4.42 16.09 13.21
N PHE A 23 -5.59 15.93 13.84
CA PHE A 23 -6.37 14.68 13.71
C PHE A 23 -7.10 14.60 12.38
N TYR A 24 -7.78 15.70 11.99
CA TYR A 24 -8.46 15.76 10.70
C TYR A 24 -7.48 15.54 9.55
N ASP A 25 -6.36 16.27 9.55
CA ASP A 25 -5.37 16.23 8.48
C ASP A 25 -4.69 14.87 8.38
N ALA A 26 -4.43 14.20 9.51
CA ALA A 26 -3.90 12.84 9.53
C ALA A 26 -4.87 11.85 8.87
N ILE A 27 -6.16 11.91 9.20
CA ILE A 27 -7.19 11.03 8.61
C ILE A 27 -7.33 11.34 7.11
N GLU A 28 -7.42 12.62 6.71
CA GLU A 28 -7.52 13.03 5.31
C GLU A 28 -6.32 12.53 4.49
N LYS A 29 -5.10 12.61 5.05
CA LYS A 29 -3.87 12.11 4.43
C LYS A 29 -3.98 10.61 4.09
N PHE A 30 -4.45 9.78 5.02
CA PHE A 30 -4.58 8.33 4.77
C PHE A 30 -5.75 7.99 3.85
N ILE A 31 -6.82 8.78 3.84
CA ILE A 31 -7.87 8.66 2.82
C ILE A 31 -7.29 8.92 1.43
N LYS A 32 -6.52 9.99 1.26
CA LYS A 32 -5.85 10.32 0.00
C LYS A 32 -4.82 9.28 -0.40
N LEU A 33 -4.04 8.78 0.56
CA LEU A 33 -3.07 7.71 0.31
C LEU A 33 -3.74 6.43 -0.20
N ARG A 34 -4.91 6.08 0.35
CA ARG A 34 -5.69 4.95 -0.17
C ARG A 34 -6.10 5.16 -1.64
N TYR A 35 -6.53 6.36 -2.01
CA TYR A 35 -6.86 6.66 -3.40
C TYR A 35 -5.63 6.68 -4.30
N HIS A 36 -4.50 7.17 -3.81
CA HIS A 36 -3.23 7.09 -4.52
C HIS A 36 -2.85 5.63 -4.85
N PHE A 37 -3.04 4.70 -3.93
CA PHE A 37 -2.83 3.27 -4.16
C PHE A 37 -3.99 2.55 -4.87
N MET A 38 -5.00 3.23 -5.38
CA MET A 38 -6.18 2.57 -5.95
C MET A 38 -5.83 1.57 -7.08
N PRO A 39 -4.94 1.87 -8.04
CA PRO A 39 -4.56 0.91 -9.07
C PRO A 39 -3.91 -0.35 -8.49
N TYR A 40 -3.08 -0.21 -7.45
CA TYR A 40 -2.48 -1.33 -6.73
C TYR A 40 -3.55 -2.16 -6.00
N ILE A 41 -4.40 -1.50 -5.21
CA ILE A 41 -5.45 -2.16 -4.41
C ILE A 41 -6.45 -2.89 -5.31
N TYR A 42 -6.85 -2.27 -6.42
CA TYR A 42 -7.80 -2.85 -7.35
C TYR A 42 -7.22 -4.07 -8.08
N SER A 43 -5.94 -4.01 -8.44
CA SER A 43 -5.23 -5.17 -9.00
C SER A 43 -5.13 -6.33 -8.01
N LEU A 44 -4.91 -6.05 -6.74
CA LEU A 44 -4.95 -7.07 -5.70
C LEU A 44 -6.34 -7.67 -5.53
N ALA A 45 -7.41 -6.87 -5.69
CA ALA A 45 -8.78 -7.39 -5.69
C ALA A 45 -9.04 -8.32 -6.89
N GLY A 46 -8.50 -7.99 -8.06
CA GLY A 46 -8.47 -8.91 -9.21
C GLY A 46 -7.76 -10.22 -8.89
N ALA A 47 -6.58 -10.17 -8.28
CA ALA A 47 -5.85 -11.37 -7.85
C ALA A 47 -6.62 -12.20 -6.80
N VAL A 48 -7.39 -11.56 -5.91
CA VAL A 48 -8.29 -12.29 -4.98
C VAL A 48 -9.32 -13.10 -5.74
N HIS A 49 -9.90 -12.53 -6.80
CA HIS A 49 -10.94 -13.22 -7.57
C HIS A 49 -10.37 -14.33 -8.48
N PHE A 50 -9.28 -14.07 -9.19
CA PHE A 50 -8.75 -14.96 -10.22
C PHE A 50 -7.69 -15.96 -9.72
N GLU A 51 -7.03 -15.67 -8.59
CA GLU A 51 -5.85 -16.40 -8.12
C GLU A 51 -5.98 -16.84 -6.65
N ASP A 52 -7.16 -16.64 -6.02
CA ASP A 52 -7.40 -16.92 -4.59
C ASP A 52 -6.40 -16.21 -3.67
N TYR A 53 -5.89 -15.03 -4.08
CA TYR A 53 -4.92 -14.26 -3.32
C TYR A 53 -5.54 -13.68 -2.04
N THR A 54 -4.72 -13.38 -1.05
CA THR A 54 -5.13 -12.71 0.19
C THR A 54 -4.41 -11.38 0.32
N ILE A 55 -5.13 -10.25 0.33
CA ILE A 55 -4.54 -8.91 0.32
C ILE A 55 -3.77 -8.61 1.60
N MET A 56 -4.35 -8.89 2.78
CA MET A 56 -3.70 -8.70 4.07
C MET A 56 -3.21 -10.05 4.58
N ARG A 57 -1.90 -10.18 4.79
CA ARG A 57 -1.27 -11.45 5.11
C ARG A 57 -0.35 -11.32 6.31
N SER A 58 -0.39 -12.30 7.21
CA SER A 58 0.64 -12.46 8.23
C SER A 58 2.01 -12.65 7.57
N LEU A 59 3.06 -12.14 8.21
CA LEU A 59 4.44 -12.29 7.72
C LEU A 59 4.84 -13.74 7.50
N LEU A 60 4.25 -14.68 8.24
CA LEU A 60 4.50 -16.11 8.12
C LEU A 60 4.21 -16.66 6.71
N PHE A 61 3.26 -16.07 5.96
CA PHE A 61 2.93 -16.56 4.61
C PHE A 61 4.06 -16.33 3.61
N ASP A 62 4.74 -15.19 3.71
CA ASP A 62 5.76 -14.77 2.74
C ASP A 62 7.19 -14.98 3.26
N PHE A 63 7.35 -15.13 4.59
CA PHE A 63 8.65 -15.34 5.26
C PHE A 63 8.61 -16.58 6.19
N PRO A 64 8.26 -17.77 5.67
CA PRO A 64 8.08 -18.96 6.51
C PRO A 64 9.37 -19.44 7.19
N GLU A 65 10.54 -19.12 6.64
CA GLU A 65 11.83 -19.51 7.20
C GLU A 65 12.36 -18.51 8.25
N ASP A 66 11.77 -17.32 8.30
CA ASP A 66 12.12 -16.31 9.28
C ASP A 66 11.40 -16.58 10.61
N ARG A 67 12.17 -16.98 11.63
CA ARG A 67 11.62 -17.37 12.94
C ARG A 67 11.00 -16.18 13.67
N GLU A 68 11.60 -15.01 13.54
CA GLU A 68 11.12 -13.79 14.19
C GLU A 68 9.79 -13.33 13.56
N ALA A 69 9.69 -13.38 12.24
CA ALA A 69 8.46 -13.03 11.50
C ALA A 69 7.23 -13.85 11.95
N ARG A 70 7.43 -15.04 12.54
CA ARG A 70 6.34 -15.88 13.07
C ARG A 70 5.75 -15.35 14.37
N THR A 71 6.48 -14.49 15.10
CA THR A 71 6.10 -13.98 16.42
C THR A 71 5.59 -12.56 16.40
N VAL A 72 5.77 -11.85 15.28
CA VAL A 72 5.32 -10.46 15.11
C VAL A 72 3.81 -10.43 14.89
N GLU A 73 3.06 -9.81 15.80
CA GLU A 73 1.60 -9.80 15.81
C GLU A 73 0.98 -8.48 15.29
N ASN A 74 1.75 -7.39 15.29
CA ASN A 74 1.29 -6.04 14.94
C ASN A 74 1.74 -5.56 13.56
N GLU A 75 2.27 -6.46 12.75
CA GLU A 75 2.70 -6.17 11.39
C GLU A 75 2.08 -7.15 10.40
N PHE A 76 1.86 -6.68 9.18
CA PHE A 76 1.30 -7.50 8.12
C PHE A 76 1.74 -7.00 6.73
N LEU A 77 1.75 -7.90 5.76
CA LEU A 77 1.88 -7.50 4.37
C LEU A 77 0.53 -7.06 3.80
N PHE A 78 0.53 -5.96 3.08
CA PHE A 78 -0.56 -5.46 2.26
C PHE A 78 -0.19 -5.64 0.79
N GLY A 79 -0.68 -6.71 0.20
CA GLY A 79 -0.20 -7.23 -1.07
C GLY A 79 1.24 -7.76 -0.97
N PRO A 80 1.92 -8.01 -2.09
CA PRO A 80 3.26 -8.59 -2.10
C PRO A 80 4.38 -7.59 -1.76
N SER A 81 4.06 -6.30 -1.70
CA SER A 81 5.04 -5.23 -1.75
C SER A 81 5.15 -4.39 -0.48
N LEU A 82 4.06 -4.24 0.29
CA LEU A 82 3.99 -3.28 1.40
C LEU A 82 3.95 -4.01 2.74
N LEU A 83 4.91 -3.73 3.62
CA LEU A 83 4.90 -4.11 5.03
C LEU A 83 4.31 -2.94 5.83
N ILE A 84 3.23 -3.21 6.54
CA ILE A 84 2.54 -2.24 7.40
C ILE A 84 2.84 -2.56 8.86
N CYS A 85 3.47 -1.63 9.56
CA CYS A 85 3.78 -1.75 10.98
C CYS A 85 2.79 -0.89 11.78
N ALA A 86 1.69 -1.51 12.20
CA ALA A 86 0.60 -0.80 12.86
C ALA A 86 1.02 -0.28 14.24
N VAL A 87 0.78 1.02 14.49
CA VAL A 87 0.97 1.62 15.82
C VAL A 87 -0.21 1.24 16.69
N THR A 88 0.00 0.26 17.57
CA THR A 88 -1.06 -0.36 18.39
C THR A 88 -1.17 0.20 19.81
N GLU A 89 -0.27 1.11 20.18
CA GLU A 89 -0.28 1.75 21.49
C GLU A 89 -0.51 3.26 21.42
N PRO A 90 -1.16 3.86 22.42
CA PRO A 90 -1.34 5.32 22.49
C PRO A 90 -0.01 6.05 22.56
N MET A 91 0.18 7.05 21.70
CA MET A 91 1.40 7.88 21.71
C MET A 91 1.16 9.32 22.18
N TYR A 92 -0.06 9.82 22.08
CA TYR A 92 -0.39 11.23 22.35
C TYR A 92 -1.21 11.40 23.62
N TYR A 93 -2.21 10.57 23.82
CA TYR A 93 -3.13 10.66 24.95
C TYR A 93 -3.35 9.29 25.58
N GLY A 94 -3.31 9.23 26.89
CA GLY A 94 -3.68 8.08 27.70
C GLY A 94 -5.14 8.15 28.16
N PRO A 95 -5.53 7.32 29.16
CA PRO A 95 -6.84 7.36 29.76
C PRO A 95 -7.19 8.77 30.25
N GLU A 96 -8.49 9.12 30.20
CA GLU A 96 -9.02 10.43 30.61
C GLU A 96 -8.35 11.61 29.89
N SER A 97 -7.89 11.39 28.64
CA SER A 97 -7.21 12.40 27.79
C SER A 97 -5.92 12.98 28.40
N THR A 98 -5.26 12.23 29.30
CA THR A 98 -3.95 12.64 29.84
C THR A 98 -2.92 12.70 28.72
N VAL A 99 -2.19 13.83 28.63
CA VAL A 99 -1.14 14.01 27.61
C VAL A 99 0.06 13.11 27.92
N LEU A 100 0.46 12.30 26.93
CA LEU A 100 1.63 11.44 27.04
C LEU A 100 2.88 12.15 26.48
N ASN A 101 3.90 12.28 27.33
CA ASN A 101 5.21 12.80 26.91
C ASN A 101 6.12 11.62 26.53
N ARG A 102 5.91 11.07 25.33
CA ARG A 102 6.74 9.98 24.77
C ARG A 102 7.18 10.33 23.36
N GLU A 103 8.30 9.75 22.93
CA GLU A 103 8.77 9.87 21.55
C GLU A 103 7.71 9.34 20.58
N LYS A 104 7.62 9.98 19.42
CA LYS A 104 6.73 9.60 18.34
C LYS A 104 7.47 8.71 17.34
N THR A 105 8.01 7.61 17.88
CA THR A 105 8.76 6.59 17.14
C THR A 105 8.12 5.23 17.37
N TRP A 106 8.28 4.32 16.41
CA TRP A 106 7.79 2.96 16.50
C TRP A 106 8.89 1.99 16.10
N GLU A 107 8.95 0.85 16.78
CA GLU A 107 9.86 -0.23 16.46
C GLU A 107 9.16 -1.22 15.54
N CYS A 108 9.81 -1.53 14.41
CA CYS A 108 9.30 -2.39 13.36
C CYS A 108 10.28 -3.53 13.10
N TYR A 109 9.78 -4.73 12.91
CA TYR A 109 10.57 -5.85 12.43
C TYR A 109 10.60 -5.88 10.91
N LEU A 110 11.75 -5.94 10.32
CA LEU A 110 11.93 -6.08 8.88
C LEU A 110 12.31 -7.53 8.56
N PRO A 111 11.41 -8.33 7.96
CA PRO A 111 11.70 -9.74 7.65
C PRO A 111 12.98 -9.94 6.85
N ALA A 112 13.71 -11.02 7.19
CA ALA A 112 14.99 -11.36 6.60
C ALA A 112 14.89 -11.76 5.11
N GLY A 113 16.02 -11.72 4.41
CA GLY A 113 16.14 -12.22 3.03
C GLY A 113 15.84 -11.20 1.93
N THR A 114 15.60 -9.96 2.28
CA THR A 114 15.38 -8.87 1.33
C THR A 114 15.82 -7.52 1.90
N ILE A 115 15.90 -6.52 1.04
CA ILE A 115 16.07 -5.11 1.42
C ILE A 115 14.69 -4.47 1.52
N TRP A 116 14.52 -3.55 2.46
CA TRP A 116 13.31 -2.79 2.69
C TRP A 116 13.58 -1.30 2.52
N TYR A 117 12.63 -0.58 1.92
CA TYR A 117 12.65 0.87 1.79
C TYR A 117 11.59 1.46 2.72
N ASP A 118 11.97 2.40 3.58
CA ASP A 118 10.97 3.23 4.25
C ASP A 118 10.19 4.02 3.19
N TYR A 119 8.88 3.82 3.13
CA TYR A 119 8.00 4.46 2.15
C TYR A 119 8.03 5.99 2.19
N TRP A 120 8.28 6.56 3.38
CA TRP A 120 8.23 8.01 3.58
C TRP A 120 9.54 8.72 3.28
N THR A 121 10.66 8.04 3.45
CA THR A 121 12.02 8.63 3.34
C THR A 121 12.83 8.05 2.20
N ASN A 122 12.46 6.89 1.67
CA ASN A 122 13.23 6.05 0.75
C ASN A 122 14.55 5.52 1.35
N GLU A 123 14.72 5.61 2.67
CA GLU A 123 15.88 5.02 3.35
C GLU A 123 15.84 3.50 3.24
N LYS A 124 17.01 2.89 3.02
CA LYS A 124 17.16 1.45 2.81
C LYS A 124 17.61 0.77 4.08
N TYR A 125 17.00 -0.37 4.35
CA TYR A 125 17.33 -1.23 5.48
C TYR A 125 17.51 -2.68 5.02
N GLU A 126 18.52 -3.36 5.55
CA GLU A 126 18.62 -4.82 5.42
C GLU A 126 17.52 -5.47 6.25
N GLY A 127 16.93 -6.57 5.74
CA GLY A 127 16.01 -7.38 6.52
C GLY A 127 16.68 -8.19 7.62
N GLY A 128 15.88 -8.84 8.49
CA GLY A 128 16.33 -9.64 9.62
C GLY A 128 16.66 -8.82 10.87
N GLN A 129 16.07 -7.63 11.03
CA GLN A 129 16.34 -6.74 12.16
C GLN A 129 15.12 -5.93 12.58
N TYR A 130 15.15 -5.45 13.82
CA TYR A 130 14.27 -4.39 14.28
C TYR A 130 14.86 -3.02 13.96
N VAL A 131 14.01 -2.11 13.52
CA VAL A 131 14.36 -0.70 13.26
C VAL A 131 13.40 0.21 13.98
N LYS A 132 13.92 1.31 14.54
CA LYS A 132 13.11 2.33 15.21
C LYS A 132 12.99 3.53 14.26
N VAL A 133 11.77 3.84 13.84
CA VAL A 133 11.49 4.91 12.88
C VAL A 133 10.49 5.93 13.41
N GLU A 134 10.45 7.10 12.81
CA GLU A 134 9.49 8.15 13.11
C GLU A 134 8.06 7.71 12.80
N ALA A 135 7.17 7.84 13.77
CA ALA A 135 5.75 7.53 13.67
C ALA A 135 4.87 8.64 14.29
N PRO A 136 4.94 9.89 13.78
CA PRO A 136 4.00 10.94 14.18
C PRO A 136 2.58 10.55 13.77
N ILE A 137 1.57 11.29 14.25
CA ILE A 137 0.16 10.94 14.06
C ILE A 137 -0.25 10.80 12.58
N ASP A 138 0.43 11.50 11.70
CA ASP A 138 0.20 11.50 10.26
C ASP A 138 1.10 10.50 9.49
N ARG A 139 1.77 9.58 10.22
CA ARG A 139 2.67 8.59 9.62
C ARG A 139 2.55 7.24 10.32
N ILE A 140 1.99 6.26 9.61
CA ILE A 140 2.13 4.85 9.96
C ILE A 140 3.43 4.36 9.30
N PRO A 141 4.34 3.68 10.00
CA PRO A 141 5.50 3.07 9.36
C PRO A 141 5.07 2.07 8.28
N ILE A 142 5.55 2.31 7.07
CA ILE A 142 5.31 1.47 5.89
C ILE A 142 6.67 1.21 5.26
N PHE A 143 6.97 -0.05 5.00
CA PHE A 143 8.17 -0.42 4.27
C PHE A 143 7.81 -1.10 2.96
N VAL A 144 8.61 -0.85 1.95
CA VAL A 144 8.45 -1.41 0.62
C VAL A 144 9.55 -2.40 0.36
N LYS A 145 9.18 -3.60 -0.05
CA LYS A 145 10.12 -4.66 -0.38
C LYS A 145 10.93 -4.33 -1.65
N ALA A 146 12.22 -4.62 -1.66
CA ALA A 146 13.02 -4.54 -2.88
C ALA A 146 12.45 -5.45 -3.98
N GLY A 147 12.50 -4.99 -5.24
CA GLY A 147 11.83 -5.62 -6.37
C GLY A 147 10.36 -5.23 -6.53
N ALA A 148 9.78 -4.47 -5.58
CA ALA A 148 8.39 -4.07 -5.68
C ALA A 148 8.12 -3.17 -6.88
N ILE A 149 6.98 -3.43 -7.54
CA ILE A 149 6.39 -2.63 -8.60
C ILE A 149 5.02 -2.21 -8.13
N ILE A 150 4.82 -0.89 -7.92
CA ILE A 150 3.59 -0.36 -7.33
C ILE A 150 2.94 0.62 -8.29
N PRO A 151 1.83 0.26 -8.94
CA PRO A 151 1.05 1.21 -9.73
C PRO A 151 0.28 2.14 -8.81
N VAL A 152 0.36 3.45 -9.07
CA VAL A 152 -0.34 4.49 -8.31
C VAL A 152 -0.98 5.52 -9.22
N ALA A 153 -2.00 6.21 -8.73
CA ALA A 153 -2.66 7.30 -9.44
C ALA A 153 -2.82 8.52 -8.54
N ASP A 154 -2.58 9.69 -9.10
CA ASP A 154 -2.74 10.96 -8.39
C ASP A 154 -4.07 11.64 -8.70
N GLY A 155 -4.55 12.45 -7.74
CA GLY A 155 -5.71 13.32 -7.91
C GLY A 155 -7.07 12.63 -7.81
N LEU A 156 -7.12 11.35 -7.48
CA LEU A 156 -8.38 10.65 -7.29
C LEU A 156 -9.08 11.11 -5.99
N VAL A 157 -10.35 11.44 -6.09
CA VAL A 157 -11.21 11.86 -4.96
C VAL A 157 -12.40 10.91 -4.73
N TYR A 158 -12.66 9.98 -5.66
CA TYR A 158 -13.62 8.87 -5.52
C TYR A 158 -13.15 7.66 -6.35
N ALA A 159 -13.67 6.47 -6.04
CA ALA A 159 -13.13 5.20 -6.56
C ALA A 159 -13.29 4.99 -8.06
N GLU A 160 -14.38 5.51 -8.64
CA GLU A 160 -14.69 5.38 -10.07
C GLU A 160 -14.12 6.54 -10.91
N GLN A 161 -13.38 7.45 -10.28
CA GLN A 161 -12.74 8.54 -10.99
C GLN A 161 -11.61 8.00 -11.85
N GLU A 162 -11.63 8.36 -13.12
CA GLU A 162 -10.50 8.09 -13.98
C GLU A 162 -9.35 9.05 -13.71
N PRO A 163 -8.11 8.54 -13.66
CA PRO A 163 -6.95 9.39 -13.51
C PRO A 163 -6.83 10.39 -14.65
N GLU A 164 -6.63 11.67 -14.31
CA GLU A 164 -6.33 12.72 -15.30
C GLU A 164 -4.87 12.64 -15.81
N LYS A 165 -4.00 12.01 -15.03
CA LYS A 165 -2.58 11.80 -15.34
C LYS A 165 -2.32 10.32 -15.63
N PRO A 166 -1.21 10.00 -16.31
CA PRO A 166 -0.76 8.61 -16.45
C PRO A 166 -0.66 7.90 -15.10
N ILE A 167 -0.98 6.61 -15.08
CA ILE A 167 -0.69 5.76 -13.91
C ILE A 167 0.84 5.69 -13.78
N GLN A 168 1.34 6.01 -12.61
CA GLN A 168 2.76 5.88 -12.30
C GLN A 168 3.06 4.44 -11.86
N ILE A 169 4.09 3.87 -12.43
CA ILE A 169 4.62 2.57 -12.05
C ILE A 169 5.90 2.81 -11.26
N ILE A 170 5.78 2.75 -9.93
CA ILE A 170 6.91 3.00 -9.02
C ILE A 170 7.67 1.69 -8.81
N VAL A 171 8.97 1.70 -9.07
CA VAL A 171 9.87 0.56 -8.89
C VAL A 171 10.83 0.82 -7.75
N TYR A 172 10.96 -0.15 -6.85
CA TYR A 172 11.93 -0.18 -5.75
C TYR A 172 13.02 -1.21 -6.05
N PRO A 173 14.22 -0.78 -6.53
CA PRO A 173 15.29 -1.69 -6.94
C PRO A 173 15.85 -2.57 -5.82
N GLY A 174 16.77 -3.49 -6.18
CA GLY A 174 17.48 -4.37 -5.23
C GLY A 174 17.09 -5.84 -5.30
N ALA A 175 16.09 -6.17 -6.11
CA ALA A 175 15.73 -7.55 -6.50
C ALA A 175 14.90 -7.51 -7.78
N ASP A 176 14.86 -8.60 -8.52
CA ASP A 176 13.88 -8.79 -9.60
C ASP A 176 12.46 -8.79 -9.03
N GLY A 177 11.51 -8.28 -9.81
CA GLY A 177 10.11 -8.20 -9.38
C GLY A 177 9.10 -8.29 -10.51
N GLU A 178 7.87 -8.57 -10.13
CA GLU A 178 6.75 -8.66 -11.07
C GLU A 178 5.47 -8.10 -10.42
N PHE A 179 4.62 -7.48 -11.24
CA PHE A 179 3.28 -7.07 -10.86
C PHE A 179 2.33 -7.14 -12.06
N VAL A 180 1.12 -7.59 -11.82
CA VAL A 180 0.04 -7.60 -12.82
C VAL A 180 -0.98 -6.52 -12.48
N LEU A 181 -1.03 -5.48 -13.29
CA LEU A 181 -2.07 -4.45 -13.23
C LEU A 181 -3.35 -5.02 -13.83
N TYR A 182 -4.44 -4.96 -13.08
CA TYR A 182 -5.78 -5.39 -13.48
C TYR A 182 -6.69 -4.18 -13.68
N GLU A 183 -7.51 -4.22 -14.73
CA GLU A 183 -8.47 -3.17 -15.09
C GLU A 183 -9.75 -3.79 -15.64
N ASP A 184 -10.91 -3.23 -15.28
CA ASP A 184 -12.23 -3.58 -15.81
C ASP A 184 -13.17 -2.35 -15.81
N GLU A 185 -14.47 -2.55 -15.94
CA GLU A 185 -15.46 -1.47 -15.93
C GLU A 185 -15.71 -0.86 -14.54
N GLY A 186 -15.21 -1.46 -13.46
CA GLY A 186 -15.20 -0.92 -12.09
C GLY A 186 -16.50 -1.06 -11.30
N ASN A 187 -17.65 -1.21 -11.91
CA ASN A 187 -18.96 -1.09 -11.25
C ASN A 187 -19.99 -2.19 -11.61
N ASN A 188 -19.53 -3.28 -12.23
CA ASN A 188 -20.39 -4.40 -12.63
C ASN A 188 -19.62 -5.73 -12.49
N TYR A 189 -20.25 -6.84 -12.91
CA TYR A 189 -19.68 -8.18 -12.87
C TYR A 189 -19.33 -8.73 -14.27
N ASN A 190 -19.18 -7.88 -15.29
CA ASN A 190 -18.84 -8.31 -16.64
C ASN A 190 -17.45 -8.97 -16.71
N PHE A 191 -16.56 -8.68 -15.76
CA PHE A 191 -15.27 -9.34 -15.63
C PHE A 191 -15.38 -10.87 -15.47
N GLU A 192 -16.45 -11.40 -14.87
CA GLU A 192 -16.72 -12.83 -14.79
C GLU A 192 -16.94 -13.47 -16.16
N ASN A 193 -17.31 -12.66 -17.16
CA ASN A 193 -17.49 -13.06 -18.56
C ASN A 193 -16.29 -12.63 -19.45
N GLY A 194 -15.16 -12.27 -18.85
CA GLY A 194 -13.94 -11.93 -19.56
C GLY A 194 -13.80 -10.46 -19.96
N ALA A 195 -14.69 -9.56 -19.50
CA ALA A 195 -14.59 -8.12 -19.76
C ALA A 195 -13.61 -7.44 -18.79
N TYR A 196 -12.34 -7.74 -18.92
CA TYR A 196 -11.23 -7.14 -18.17
C TYR A 196 -9.96 -7.13 -18.99
N ALA A 197 -8.96 -6.41 -18.53
CA ALA A 197 -7.64 -6.39 -19.13
C ALA A 197 -6.54 -6.47 -18.04
N THR A 198 -5.41 -7.06 -18.41
CA THR A 198 -4.23 -7.12 -17.54
C THR A 198 -3.00 -6.63 -18.26
N THR A 199 -2.09 -5.99 -17.51
CA THR A 199 -0.76 -5.61 -17.99
C THR A 199 0.28 -6.11 -17.01
N ARG A 200 1.20 -6.95 -17.49
CA ARG A 200 2.29 -7.50 -16.67
C ARG A 200 3.50 -6.58 -16.73
N PHE A 201 3.99 -6.16 -15.59
CA PHE A 201 5.23 -5.43 -15.41
C PHE A 201 6.29 -6.34 -14.80
N GLN A 202 7.52 -6.30 -15.30
CA GLN A 202 8.64 -7.05 -14.77
C GLN A 202 9.85 -6.13 -14.60
N TRP A 203 10.40 -6.07 -13.40
CA TRP A 203 11.65 -5.39 -13.12
C TRP A 203 12.81 -6.37 -13.21
N LYS A 204 13.81 -6.01 -14.01
CA LYS A 204 15.07 -6.73 -14.14
C LYS A 204 16.15 -5.91 -13.45
N ASP A 205 16.45 -6.27 -12.21
CA ASP A 205 17.28 -5.45 -11.33
C ASP A 205 18.73 -5.30 -11.85
N ALA A 206 19.32 -6.40 -12.29
CA ALA A 206 20.68 -6.39 -12.85
C ALA A 206 20.82 -5.50 -14.10
N GLU A 207 19.73 -5.29 -14.82
CA GLU A 207 19.68 -4.47 -16.05
C GLU A 207 19.19 -3.05 -15.76
N GLY A 208 18.63 -2.80 -14.56
CA GLY A 208 17.98 -1.55 -14.21
C GLY A 208 16.80 -1.21 -15.12
N GLN A 209 16.06 -2.22 -15.60
CA GLN A 209 15.03 -2.07 -16.62
C GLN A 209 13.67 -2.59 -16.17
N LEU A 210 12.63 -1.77 -16.38
CA LEU A 210 11.24 -2.20 -16.30
C LEU A 210 10.75 -2.61 -17.69
N LEU A 211 10.30 -3.86 -17.79
CA LEU A 211 9.66 -4.40 -18.98
C LEU A 211 8.14 -4.27 -18.82
N ASN A 212 7.51 -3.56 -19.75
CA ASN A 212 6.05 -3.44 -19.84
C ASN A 212 5.54 -4.51 -20.79
N GLY A 213 4.79 -5.47 -20.27
CA GLY A 213 4.11 -6.47 -21.08
C GLY A 213 3.03 -5.83 -21.97
N ARG A 214 2.62 -6.57 -22.99
CA ARG A 214 1.45 -6.20 -23.77
C ARG A 214 0.21 -6.27 -22.88
N ARG A 215 -0.68 -5.28 -22.99
CA ARG A 215 -2.00 -5.33 -22.35
C ARG A 215 -2.83 -6.43 -23.01
N GLU A 216 -3.31 -7.36 -22.21
CA GLU A 216 -4.10 -8.52 -22.64
C GLU A 216 -5.55 -8.37 -22.18
N GLY A 217 -6.50 -8.76 -23.03
CA GLY A 217 -7.93 -8.61 -22.76
C GLY A 217 -8.49 -7.25 -23.18
N SER A 218 -9.78 -7.06 -22.94
CA SER A 218 -10.50 -5.82 -23.23
C SER A 218 -11.83 -5.75 -22.49
N PHE A 219 -12.34 -4.53 -22.29
CA PHE A 219 -13.66 -4.28 -21.70
C PHE A 219 -14.29 -3.02 -22.30
N PRO A 220 -15.61 -2.85 -22.24
CA PRO A 220 -16.29 -1.65 -22.69
C PRO A 220 -15.75 -0.39 -22.02
N GLY A 221 -15.49 0.65 -22.78
CA GLY A 221 -14.93 1.92 -22.26
C GLY A 221 -13.44 1.90 -21.96
N MET A 222 -12.73 0.79 -22.22
CA MET A 222 -11.29 0.69 -22.04
C MET A 222 -10.55 1.78 -22.82
N ARG A 223 -9.74 2.56 -22.12
CA ARG A 223 -8.92 3.63 -22.70
C ARG A 223 -7.54 3.13 -23.10
N GLU A 224 -6.84 3.94 -23.89
CA GLU A 224 -5.42 3.72 -24.14
C GLU A 224 -4.64 3.81 -22.82
N ALA A 225 -3.80 2.80 -22.59
CA ALA A 225 -2.98 2.75 -21.39
C ALA A 225 -1.74 3.64 -21.56
N VAL A 226 -1.57 4.59 -20.65
CA VAL A 226 -0.38 5.44 -20.56
C VAL A 226 0.23 5.27 -19.19
N TYR A 227 1.49 4.84 -19.15
CA TYR A 227 2.23 4.59 -17.91
C TYR A 227 3.47 5.49 -17.84
N GLU A 228 3.75 6.01 -16.66
CA GLU A 228 4.98 6.73 -16.34
C GLU A 228 5.80 5.89 -15.36
N THR A 229 7.06 5.61 -15.68
CA THR A 229 7.93 4.83 -14.78
C THR A 229 8.71 5.74 -13.86
N VAL A 230 8.67 5.44 -12.57
CA VAL A 230 9.45 6.10 -11.52
C VAL A 230 10.31 5.07 -10.81
N ILE A 231 11.64 5.22 -10.87
CA ILE A 231 12.58 4.34 -10.17
C ILE A 231 13.07 5.05 -8.91
N VAL A 232 12.84 4.45 -7.74
CA VAL A 232 13.31 4.95 -6.45
C VAL A 232 14.84 4.81 -6.39
N LYS A 233 15.52 5.84 -5.88
CA LYS A 233 17.00 5.90 -5.82
C LYS A 233 17.55 5.50 -4.46
#